data_81a4843b484798ce57381a3f9621dabd
#
_entry.id   81a4843b484798ce57381a3f9621dabd
#
_cell.length_a   1.000
_cell.length_b   1.000
_cell.length_c   1.000
_cell.angle_alpha   90.00
_cell.angle_beta   90.00
_cell.angle_gamma   90.00
#
_symmetry.space_group_name_H-M   'P 1'
#
loop_
_entity.id
_entity.type
_entity.pdbx_description
1 polymer ?
#
loop_
_entity_poly.entity_id
_entity_poly.type
_entity_poly.pdbx_seq_one_letter_code
_entity_poly.pdbx_strand_id
1 'polypeptide(L)'
;MIRVAVDAMGGDRAPETEVAGAVQALATMPEDVTIQLVGHPAAIEAELARHPGADRGRLELHEAADVIGMGEKPLAAVRKKPNSSLVVGLTLHKTGRADAFLSAGNTGATLAASTVLLGLHDGVERATVATLLPTGSTPVVMLDAGANLDCSARELVGFAYLGTVYMRDIMGIATPVVGLLNVGEEEEKGTAIVREAHQLLKQAPRIQYAGNIEGRDILPGPQQRIPVQVVVCDGFVGNIVLKFYESSARVFVGLLRERIPDAFERPEMQDLNRLLDYSTYGGAPLLGVRGISIICHGSSSANAIKNGIGVAVRAARAGLSQHIATEFATREPAAPARP
;
A
#
# COMPACT_ATOMS: atom_id res chain seq x y z
N MET A 1 -12.55 18.42 -6.01
CA MET A 1 -12.75 17.97 -4.61
C MET A 1 -12.43 16.51 -4.53
N ILE A 2 -11.66 16.07 -3.55
CA ILE A 2 -11.28 14.65 -3.33
C ILE A 2 -11.85 14.22 -1.98
N ARG A 3 -12.61 13.12 -1.99
CA ARG A 3 -13.27 12.53 -0.82
C ARG A 3 -12.59 11.21 -0.47
N VAL A 4 -12.09 11.10 0.75
CA VAL A 4 -11.45 9.87 1.24
C VAL A 4 -12.33 9.23 2.31
N ALA A 5 -12.88 8.05 2.05
CA ALA A 5 -13.59 7.26 3.05
C ALA A 5 -12.56 6.55 3.94
N VAL A 6 -12.66 6.76 5.24
CA VAL A 6 -11.79 6.17 6.26
C VAL A 6 -12.63 5.23 7.14
N ASP A 7 -12.24 3.97 7.19
CA ASP A 7 -12.77 3.00 8.14
C ASP A 7 -12.34 3.41 9.55
N ALA A 8 -13.19 4.16 10.24
CA ALA A 8 -12.88 4.73 11.55
C ALA A 8 -12.89 3.68 12.68
N MET A 9 -13.29 2.43 12.40
CA MET A 9 -13.41 1.36 13.39
C MET A 9 -12.40 0.22 13.15
N GLY A 10 -11.45 0.40 12.19
CA GLY A 10 -10.59 -0.70 11.74
C GLY A 10 -9.37 -0.98 12.60
N GLY A 11 -8.75 0.02 13.20
CA GLY A 11 -7.47 -0.12 13.92
C GLY A 11 -7.58 -0.72 15.32
N ASP A 12 -6.43 -1.05 15.90
CA ASP A 12 -6.34 -1.63 17.27
C ASP A 12 -6.78 -0.63 18.35
N ARG A 13 -6.74 0.68 18.05
CA ARG A 13 -7.17 1.77 18.94
C ARG A 13 -8.29 2.61 18.31
N ALA A 14 -9.06 2.01 17.41
CA ALA A 14 -10.17 2.70 16.77
C ALA A 14 -11.25 3.13 17.79
N PRO A 15 -11.86 4.30 17.63
CA PRO A 15 -11.68 5.27 16.58
C PRO A 15 -10.57 6.33 16.84
N GLU A 16 -9.84 6.23 17.95
CA GLU A 16 -8.89 7.24 18.43
C GLU A 16 -7.85 7.62 17.36
N THR A 17 -7.14 6.64 16.82
CA THR A 17 -6.05 6.87 15.86
C THR A 17 -6.55 7.30 14.49
N GLU A 18 -7.67 6.77 14.04
CA GLU A 18 -8.28 7.07 12.76
C GLU A 18 -8.82 8.50 12.72
N VAL A 19 -9.54 8.89 13.79
CA VAL A 19 -10.07 10.26 13.93
C VAL A 19 -8.94 11.26 14.10
N ALA A 20 -7.98 11.00 14.99
CA ALA A 20 -6.82 11.89 15.17
C ALA A 20 -6.01 12.04 13.88
N GLY A 21 -5.80 10.94 13.13
CA GLY A 21 -5.12 10.96 11.84
C GLY A 21 -5.86 11.75 10.77
N ALA A 22 -7.18 11.63 10.73
CA ALA A 22 -8.04 12.42 9.83
C ALA A 22 -7.96 13.92 10.13
N VAL A 23 -8.04 14.30 11.41
CA VAL A 23 -7.91 15.70 11.84
C VAL A 23 -6.53 16.25 11.48
N GLN A 24 -5.46 15.53 11.76
CA GLN A 24 -4.09 15.91 11.39
C GLN A 24 -3.90 16.01 9.87
N ALA A 25 -4.56 15.15 9.09
CA ALA A 25 -4.52 15.20 7.64
C ALA A 25 -5.13 16.52 7.12
N LEU A 26 -6.33 16.85 7.55
CA LEU A 26 -7.02 18.06 7.11
C LEU A 26 -6.28 19.36 7.50
N ALA A 27 -5.54 19.35 8.60
CA ALA A 27 -4.73 20.51 9.02
C ALA A 27 -3.58 20.82 8.03
N THR A 28 -3.17 19.87 7.20
CA THR A 28 -2.03 20.03 6.27
C THR A 28 -2.40 19.84 4.80
N MET A 29 -3.62 19.38 4.52
CA MET A 29 -4.09 19.15 3.15
C MET A 29 -4.81 20.35 2.56
N PRO A 30 -4.79 20.49 1.23
CA PRO A 30 -5.54 21.53 0.54
C PRO A 30 -7.04 21.49 0.87
N GLU A 31 -7.73 22.63 0.74
CA GLU A 31 -9.15 22.80 1.08
C GLU A 31 -10.10 21.94 0.24
N ASP A 32 -9.66 21.46 -0.91
CA ASP A 32 -10.44 20.59 -1.79
C ASP A 32 -10.47 19.10 -1.37
N VAL A 33 -9.94 18.77 -0.18
CA VAL A 33 -9.96 17.41 0.39
C VAL A 33 -11.01 17.33 1.51
N THR A 34 -11.87 16.33 1.44
CA THR A 34 -12.87 15.98 2.47
C THR A 34 -12.63 14.55 2.96
N ILE A 35 -12.82 14.30 4.24
CA ILE A 35 -12.68 12.96 4.83
C ILE A 35 -14.05 12.49 5.32
N GLN A 36 -14.40 11.27 4.93
CA GLN A 36 -15.62 10.59 5.33
C GLN A 36 -15.27 9.53 6.39
N LEU A 37 -15.54 9.83 7.66
CA LEU A 37 -15.34 8.89 8.77
C LEU A 37 -16.51 7.90 8.81
N VAL A 38 -16.21 6.62 8.61
CA VAL A 38 -17.21 5.56 8.52
C VAL A 38 -17.15 4.69 9.79
N GLY A 39 -18.24 4.63 10.55
CA GLY A 39 -18.27 3.85 11.79
C GLY A 39 -19.43 4.19 12.71
N HIS A 40 -19.25 3.97 14.00
CA HIS A 40 -20.25 4.30 15.04
C HIS A 40 -20.28 5.80 15.30
N PRO A 41 -21.37 6.53 14.97
CA PRO A 41 -21.40 7.99 15.05
C PRO A 41 -21.10 8.51 16.46
N ALA A 42 -21.67 7.89 17.49
CA ALA A 42 -21.47 8.31 18.88
C ALA A 42 -20.00 8.20 19.31
N ALA A 43 -19.31 7.14 18.90
CA ALA A 43 -17.90 6.94 19.23
C ALA A 43 -16.99 7.93 18.47
N ILE A 44 -17.27 8.15 17.18
CA ILE A 44 -16.54 9.12 16.36
C ILE A 44 -16.73 10.53 16.89
N GLU A 45 -17.98 10.94 17.24
CA GLU A 45 -18.26 12.26 17.80
C GLU A 45 -17.60 12.49 19.16
N ALA A 46 -17.60 11.46 20.03
CA ALA A 46 -16.92 11.52 21.33
C ALA A 46 -15.41 11.74 21.15
N GLU A 47 -14.77 11.09 20.15
CA GLU A 47 -13.37 11.27 19.87
C GLU A 47 -13.11 12.65 19.21
N LEU A 48 -13.93 13.07 18.25
CA LEU A 48 -13.84 14.40 17.64
C LEU A 48 -13.98 15.56 18.65
N ALA A 49 -14.74 15.36 19.73
CA ALA A 49 -14.86 16.35 20.81
C ALA A 49 -13.52 16.59 21.54
N ARG A 50 -12.58 15.63 21.48
CA ARG A 50 -11.22 15.78 22.02
C ARG A 50 -10.28 16.58 21.12
N HIS A 51 -10.75 16.93 19.90
CA HIS A 51 -10.01 17.69 18.90
C HIS A 51 -10.71 19.03 18.58
N PRO A 52 -10.70 20.03 19.47
CA PRO A 52 -11.46 21.28 19.30
C PRO A 52 -11.01 22.12 18.08
N GLY A 53 -9.81 21.85 17.55
CA GLY A 53 -9.28 22.50 16.34
C GLY A 53 -9.60 21.75 15.04
N ALA A 54 -10.44 20.71 15.08
CA ALA A 54 -10.81 19.95 13.89
C ALA A 54 -11.64 20.79 12.91
N ASP A 55 -11.28 20.74 11.64
CA ASP A 55 -12.08 21.35 10.56
C ASP A 55 -13.32 20.49 10.28
N ARG A 56 -14.36 20.73 11.04
CA ARG A 56 -15.63 20.00 10.95
C ARG A 56 -16.35 20.21 9.60
N GLY A 57 -16.04 21.27 8.89
CA GLY A 57 -16.62 21.55 7.57
C GLY A 57 -16.13 20.59 6.48
N ARG A 58 -14.99 19.94 6.72
CA ARG A 58 -14.40 18.95 5.81
C ARG A 58 -14.44 17.51 6.34
N LEU A 59 -15.17 17.27 7.43
CA LEU A 59 -15.41 15.94 8.00
C LEU A 59 -16.88 15.57 7.82
N GLU A 60 -17.13 14.45 7.17
CA GLU A 60 -18.45 13.84 7.03
C GLU A 60 -18.51 12.55 7.84
N LEU A 61 -19.62 12.28 8.52
CA LEU A 61 -19.84 11.03 9.25
C LEU A 61 -20.79 10.13 8.48
N HIS A 62 -20.38 8.87 8.30
CA HIS A 62 -21.21 7.82 7.72
C HIS A 62 -21.39 6.69 8.72
N GLU A 63 -22.65 6.43 9.07
CA GLU A 63 -22.99 5.39 10.02
C GLU A 63 -22.68 3.99 9.47
N ALA A 64 -22.05 3.18 10.30
CA ALA A 64 -21.85 1.75 10.09
C ALA A 64 -22.06 1.02 11.42
N ALA A 65 -22.99 0.06 11.43
CA ALA A 65 -23.44 -0.61 12.65
C ALA A 65 -22.50 -1.73 13.10
N ASP A 66 -21.70 -2.29 12.18
CA ASP A 66 -20.88 -3.47 12.44
C ASP A 66 -19.39 -3.15 12.30
N VAL A 67 -18.55 -3.96 12.95
CA VAL A 67 -17.09 -3.93 12.82
C VAL A 67 -16.57 -5.31 12.49
N ILE A 68 -15.65 -5.42 11.53
CA ILE A 68 -14.93 -6.67 11.24
C ILE A 68 -13.69 -6.71 12.14
N GLY A 69 -13.65 -7.69 13.06
CA GLY A 69 -12.54 -7.85 14.00
C GLY A 69 -11.29 -8.45 13.33
N MET A 70 -10.12 -8.18 13.92
CA MET A 70 -8.81 -8.64 13.40
C MET A 70 -8.71 -10.16 13.28
N GLY A 71 -9.33 -10.92 14.18
CA GLY A 71 -9.31 -12.39 14.20
C GLY A 71 -10.37 -13.06 13.33
N GLU A 72 -11.23 -12.33 12.64
CA GLU A 72 -12.29 -12.92 11.82
C GLU A 72 -11.76 -13.43 10.48
N LYS A 73 -12.37 -14.52 9.99
CA LYS A 73 -12.06 -15.04 8.65
C LYS A 73 -12.50 -14.04 7.59
N PRO A 74 -11.57 -13.49 6.77
CA PRO A 74 -11.79 -12.33 5.92
C PRO A 74 -13.06 -12.38 5.07
N LEU A 75 -13.13 -13.30 4.12
CA LEU A 75 -14.25 -13.38 3.17
C LEU A 75 -15.59 -13.68 3.85
N ALA A 76 -15.58 -14.51 4.90
CA ALA A 76 -16.77 -14.83 5.68
C ALA A 76 -17.28 -13.62 6.46
N ALA A 77 -16.38 -12.84 7.05
CA ALA A 77 -16.73 -11.62 7.79
C ALA A 77 -17.33 -10.55 6.87
N VAL A 78 -16.72 -10.31 5.71
CA VAL A 78 -17.23 -9.37 4.69
C VAL A 78 -18.66 -9.73 4.26
N ARG A 79 -18.93 -11.02 4.02
CA ARG A 79 -20.27 -11.48 3.64
C ARG A 79 -21.31 -11.38 4.75
N LYS A 80 -20.92 -11.63 6.00
CA LYS A 80 -21.83 -11.63 7.15
C LYS A 80 -22.12 -10.24 7.70
N LYS A 81 -21.21 -9.27 7.47
CA LYS A 81 -21.27 -7.90 8.01
C LYS A 81 -21.30 -6.85 6.90
N PRO A 82 -22.37 -6.82 6.08
CA PRO A 82 -22.48 -5.85 4.97
C PRO A 82 -22.56 -4.39 5.46
N ASN A 83 -22.95 -4.18 6.72
CA ASN A 83 -23.03 -2.87 7.36
C ASN A 83 -21.79 -2.54 8.19
N SER A 84 -20.67 -3.25 8.00
CA SER A 84 -19.43 -2.90 8.67
C SER A 84 -18.81 -1.64 8.08
N SER A 85 -18.07 -0.91 8.92
CA SER A 85 -17.36 0.32 8.53
C SER A 85 -16.48 0.11 7.28
N LEU A 86 -15.81 -1.05 7.20
CA LEU A 86 -15.03 -1.46 6.05
C LEU A 86 -15.87 -1.60 4.77
N VAL A 87 -16.99 -2.32 4.83
CA VAL A 87 -17.85 -2.58 3.66
C VAL A 87 -18.60 -1.31 3.25
N VAL A 88 -19.10 -0.54 4.19
CA VAL A 88 -19.77 0.75 3.93
C VAL A 88 -18.79 1.73 3.29
N GLY A 89 -17.57 1.87 3.81
CA GLY A 89 -16.55 2.74 3.25
C GLY A 89 -16.15 2.38 1.81
N LEU A 90 -15.94 1.09 1.54
CA LEU A 90 -15.71 0.59 0.17
C LEU A 90 -16.91 0.80 -0.74
N THR A 91 -18.14 0.72 -0.21
CA THR A 91 -19.36 0.98 -0.99
C THR A 91 -19.49 2.44 -1.37
N LEU A 92 -19.11 3.37 -0.48
CA LEU A 92 -19.01 4.79 -0.83
C LEU A 92 -18.06 5.00 -2.01
N HIS A 93 -16.89 4.35 -1.97
CA HIS A 93 -15.92 4.42 -3.07
C HIS A 93 -16.46 3.79 -4.37
N LYS A 94 -17.00 2.59 -4.29
CA LYS A 94 -17.61 1.88 -5.44
C LYS A 94 -18.69 2.70 -6.15
N THR A 95 -19.49 3.43 -5.38
CA THR A 95 -20.63 4.22 -5.91
C THR A 95 -20.24 5.64 -6.33
N GLY A 96 -18.94 5.99 -6.33
CA GLY A 96 -18.45 7.31 -6.69
C GLY A 96 -18.78 8.41 -5.67
N ARG A 97 -19.17 8.03 -4.45
CA ARG A 97 -19.40 8.95 -3.33
C ARG A 97 -18.11 9.26 -2.57
N ALA A 98 -17.10 8.40 -2.69
CA ALA A 98 -15.73 8.64 -2.29
C ALA A 98 -14.79 8.38 -3.46
N ASP A 99 -13.63 9.03 -3.47
CA ASP A 99 -12.61 8.90 -4.53
C ASP A 99 -11.48 7.94 -4.14
N ALA A 100 -11.40 7.62 -2.84
CA ALA A 100 -10.49 6.62 -2.28
C ALA A 100 -11.03 6.05 -0.97
N PHE A 101 -10.52 4.89 -0.57
CA PHE A 101 -10.81 4.22 0.70
C PHE A 101 -9.53 3.92 1.48
N LEU A 102 -9.60 4.00 2.81
CA LEU A 102 -8.50 3.65 3.72
C LEU A 102 -9.04 2.85 4.90
N SER A 103 -8.34 1.76 5.26
CA SER A 103 -8.63 0.99 6.48
C SER A 103 -7.34 0.54 7.17
N ALA A 104 -7.32 0.62 8.49
CA ALA A 104 -6.31 -0.01 9.36
C ALA A 104 -6.84 -1.31 10.00
N GLY A 105 -7.94 -1.85 9.49
CA GLY A 105 -8.57 -3.07 9.96
C GLY A 105 -7.89 -4.35 9.49
N ASN A 106 -8.65 -5.43 9.52
CA ASN A 106 -8.20 -6.75 9.08
C ASN A 106 -7.74 -6.72 7.62
N THR A 107 -6.43 -6.85 7.39
CA THR A 107 -5.80 -6.77 6.06
C THR A 107 -6.43 -7.72 5.06
N GLY A 108 -6.67 -8.98 5.46
CA GLY A 108 -7.32 -9.96 4.59
C GLY A 108 -8.76 -9.59 4.24
N ALA A 109 -9.51 -9.00 5.19
CA ALA A 109 -10.86 -8.52 4.93
C ALA A 109 -10.86 -7.31 3.99
N THR A 110 -9.92 -6.38 4.17
CA THR A 110 -9.76 -5.22 3.27
C THR A 110 -9.41 -5.67 1.86
N LEU A 111 -8.46 -6.60 1.71
CA LEU A 111 -8.11 -7.19 0.42
C LEU A 111 -9.32 -7.88 -0.24
N ALA A 112 -10.00 -8.78 0.50
CA ALA A 112 -11.14 -9.53 -0.02
C ALA A 112 -12.31 -8.60 -0.40
N ALA A 113 -12.65 -7.65 0.47
CA ALA A 113 -13.74 -6.70 0.21
C ALA A 113 -13.42 -5.78 -0.97
N SER A 114 -12.20 -5.23 -1.06
CA SER A 114 -11.78 -4.40 -2.19
C SER A 114 -11.86 -5.17 -3.50
N THR A 115 -11.36 -6.41 -3.53
CA THR A 115 -11.41 -7.25 -4.73
C THR A 115 -12.85 -7.60 -5.13
N VAL A 116 -13.72 -7.92 -4.16
CA VAL A 116 -15.12 -8.32 -4.46
C VAL A 116 -16.00 -7.11 -4.82
N LEU A 117 -15.83 -5.99 -4.11
CA LEU A 117 -16.71 -4.82 -4.27
C LEU A 117 -16.26 -3.92 -5.43
N LEU A 118 -14.97 -3.61 -5.53
CA LEU A 118 -14.45 -2.76 -6.60
C LEU A 118 -14.23 -3.56 -7.89
N GLY A 119 -13.85 -4.84 -7.77
CA GLY A 119 -13.43 -5.67 -8.89
C GLY A 119 -11.99 -5.39 -9.32
N LEU A 120 -11.46 -6.21 -10.21
CA LEU A 120 -10.15 -6.00 -10.83
C LEU A 120 -10.30 -5.24 -12.15
N HIS A 121 -9.27 -4.48 -12.54
CA HIS A 121 -9.17 -3.93 -13.89
C HIS A 121 -9.08 -5.06 -14.93
N ASP A 122 -9.59 -4.81 -16.13
CA ASP A 122 -9.53 -5.78 -17.22
C ASP A 122 -8.06 -6.07 -17.55
N GLY A 123 -7.71 -7.34 -17.68
CA GLY A 123 -6.34 -7.80 -17.90
C GLY A 123 -5.49 -7.94 -16.61
N VAL A 124 -5.95 -7.47 -15.47
CA VAL A 124 -5.31 -7.74 -14.17
C VAL A 124 -5.81 -9.08 -13.63
N GLU A 125 -4.91 -10.04 -13.47
CA GLU A 125 -5.25 -11.37 -12.96
C GLU A 125 -5.40 -11.38 -11.43
N ARG A 126 -4.64 -10.52 -10.72
CA ARG A 126 -4.63 -10.47 -9.25
C ARG A 126 -4.24 -9.08 -8.72
N ALA A 127 -4.93 -8.62 -7.68
CA ALA A 127 -4.52 -7.43 -6.94
C ALA A 127 -3.31 -7.72 -6.06
N THR A 128 -2.47 -6.72 -5.83
CA THR A 128 -1.25 -6.84 -5.04
C THR A 128 -1.09 -5.67 -4.07
N VAL A 129 -0.53 -5.93 -2.91
CA VAL A 129 -0.15 -4.90 -1.94
C VAL A 129 1.22 -4.36 -2.29
N ALA A 130 1.30 -3.07 -2.58
CA ALA A 130 2.54 -2.39 -2.86
C ALA A 130 3.08 -1.72 -1.59
N THR A 131 4.34 -1.99 -1.25
CA THR A 131 5.01 -1.37 -0.10
C THR A 131 6.23 -0.61 -0.54
N LEU A 132 6.35 0.64 -0.10
CA LEU A 132 7.55 1.43 -0.28
C LEU A 132 8.58 1.06 0.79
N LEU A 133 9.77 0.69 0.35
CA LEU A 133 10.94 0.50 1.20
C LEU A 133 11.78 1.78 1.13
N PRO A 134 12.03 2.44 2.27
CA PRO A 134 12.84 3.64 2.30
C PRO A 134 14.30 3.31 1.99
N THR A 135 14.91 4.16 1.21
CA THR A 135 16.33 4.12 0.87
C THR A 135 16.95 5.49 1.14
N GLY A 136 18.25 5.59 1.09
CA GLY A 136 18.93 6.88 1.23
C GLY A 136 18.74 7.84 0.05
N SER A 137 18.07 7.37 -1.04
CA SER A 137 17.85 8.16 -2.25
C SER A 137 16.39 8.04 -2.72
N THR A 138 16.14 7.28 -3.77
CA THR A 138 14.81 7.04 -4.32
C THR A 138 14.19 5.80 -3.68
N PRO A 139 12.99 5.88 -3.09
CA PRO A 139 12.32 4.72 -2.52
C PRO A 139 12.13 3.61 -3.55
N VAL A 140 12.16 2.37 -3.08
CA VAL A 140 11.87 1.17 -3.88
C VAL A 140 10.47 0.69 -3.53
N VAL A 141 9.66 0.39 -4.53
CA VAL A 141 8.38 -0.29 -4.32
C VAL A 141 8.56 -1.80 -4.46
N MET A 142 8.08 -2.55 -3.49
CA MET A 142 8.05 -4.01 -3.53
C MET A 142 6.60 -4.49 -3.70
N LEU A 143 6.40 -5.41 -4.63
CA LEU A 143 5.15 -6.10 -4.96
C LEU A 143 5.44 -7.60 -5.18
N ASP A 144 4.76 -8.48 -4.51
CA ASP A 144 3.68 -8.39 -3.55
C ASP A 144 4.22 -8.35 -2.12
N ALA A 145 3.65 -7.52 -1.25
CA ALA A 145 4.08 -7.40 0.14
C ALA A 145 3.21 -8.21 1.13
N GLY A 146 2.49 -9.24 0.67
CA GLY A 146 1.79 -10.17 1.55
C GLY A 146 0.30 -10.39 1.26
N ALA A 147 -0.22 -9.97 0.10
CA ALA A 147 -1.59 -10.26 -0.30
C ALA A 147 -1.76 -11.68 -0.84
N ASN A 148 -0.76 -12.20 -1.58
CA ASN A 148 -0.86 -13.45 -2.33
C ASN A 148 0.33 -14.36 -2.01
N LEU A 149 0.09 -15.45 -1.30
CA LEU A 149 1.16 -16.37 -0.90
C LEU A 149 1.69 -17.19 -2.08
N ASP A 150 0.80 -17.56 -3.01
CA ASP A 150 1.13 -18.28 -4.22
C ASP A 150 0.81 -17.42 -5.43
N CYS A 151 1.79 -17.25 -6.32
CA CYS A 151 1.64 -16.45 -7.54
C CYS A 151 2.06 -17.28 -8.76
N SER A 152 1.34 -17.13 -9.86
CA SER A 152 1.78 -17.59 -11.16
C SER A 152 2.82 -16.63 -11.77
N ALA A 153 3.56 -17.11 -12.75
CA ALA A 153 4.52 -16.26 -13.49
C ALA A 153 3.83 -15.04 -14.16
N ARG A 154 2.60 -15.21 -14.66
CA ARG A 154 1.83 -14.11 -15.26
C ARG A 154 1.40 -13.06 -14.24
N GLU A 155 1.03 -13.48 -13.04
CA GLU A 155 0.69 -12.56 -11.94
C GLU A 155 1.93 -11.74 -11.54
N LEU A 156 3.12 -12.36 -11.45
CA LEU A 156 4.37 -11.64 -11.20
C LEU A 156 4.67 -10.59 -12.28
N VAL A 157 4.45 -10.93 -13.56
CA VAL A 157 4.55 -9.95 -14.66
C VAL A 157 3.50 -8.84 -14.51
N GLY A 158 2.28 -9.18 -14.10
CA GLY A 158 1.26 -8.18 -13.78
C GLY A 158 1.70 -7.21 -12.69
N PHE A 159 2.35 -7.72 -11.64
CA PHE A 159 2.89 -6.88 -10.55
C PHE A 159 3.99 -5.92 -11.05
N ALA A 160 4.82 -6.35 -11.99
CA ALA A 160 5.81 -5.47 -12.63
C ALA A 160 5.15 -4.26 -13.32
N TYR A 161 4.06 -4.48 -14.07
CA TYR A 161 3.30 -3.38 -14.68
C TYR A 161 2.65 -2.47 -13.64
N LEU A 162 2.01 -3.04 -12.62
CA LEU A 162 1.39 -2.27 -11.53
C LEU A 162 2.41 -1.41 -10.79
N GLY A 163 3.57 -1.98 -10.47
CA GLY A 163 4.67 -1.25 -9.83
C GLY A 163 5.25 -0.15 -10.72
N THR A 164 5.39 -0.40 -12.03
CA THR A 164 5.86 0.59 -12.99
C THR A 164 4.91 1.78 -13.07
N VAL A 165 3.59 1.54 -13.18
CA VAL A 165 2.59 2.62 -13.18
C VAL A 165 2.64 3.40 -11.86
N TYR A 166 2.71 2.70 -10.73
CA TYR A 166 2.76 3.35 -9.42
C TYR A 166 4.00 4.24 -9.27
N MET A 167 5.19 3.77 -9.63
CA MET A 167 6.42 4.54 -9.52
C MET A 167 6.43 5.73 -10.46
N ARG A 168 5.86 5.57 -11.66
CA ARG A 168 5.74 6.67 -12.62
C ARG A 168 4.79 7.75 -12.12
N ASP A 169 3.59 7.37 -11.70
CA ASP A 169 2.50 8.31 -11.45
C ASP A 169 2.57 8.94 -10.04
N ILE A 170 3.06 8.20 -9.05
CA ILE A 170 3.11 8.64 -7.65
C ILE A 170 4.49 9.14 -7.25
N MET A 171 5.55 8.51 -7.76
CA MET A 171 6.93 8.86 -7.40
C MET A 171 7.63 9.72 -8.47
N GLY A 172 7.00 9.95 -9.63
CA GLY A 172 7.53 10.80 -10.70
C GLY A 172 8.71 10.21 -11.47
N ILE A 173 8.91 8.89 -11.42
CA ILE A 173 10.01 8.20 -12.11
C ILE A 173 9.51 7.75 -13.47
N ALA A 174 9.91 8.46 -14.53
CA ALA A 174 9.39 8.25 -15.88
C ALA A 174 9.60 6.81 -16.40
N THR A 175 10.74 6.21 -16.12
CA THR A 175 11.13 4.85 -16.56
C THR A 175 11.68 4.04 -15.40
N PRO A 176 10.80 3.52 -14.51
CA PRO A 176 11.25 2.72 -13.36
C PRO A 176 11.88 1.40 -13.83
N VAL A 177 13.00 1.04 -13.22
CA VAL A 177 13.67 -0.22 -13.48
C VAL A 177 13.09 -1.31 -12.58
N VAL A 178 12.72 -2.44 -13.20
CA VAL A 178 12.10 -3.59 -12.53
C VAL A 178 13.13 -4.69 -12.32
N GLY A 179 13.22 -5.22 -11.10
CA GLY A 179 13.99 -6.42 -10.74
C GLY A 179 13.06 -7.53 -10.24
N LEU A 180 13.33 -8.76 -10.65
CA LEU A 180 12.64 -9.95 -10.13
C LEU A 180 13.46 -10.54 -9.00
N LEU A 181 12.91 -10.56 -7.80
CA LEU A 181 13.61 -11.07 -6.61
C LEU A 181 13.85 -12.57 -6.72
N ASN A 182 15.11 -12.99 -6.55
CA ASN A 182 15.56 -14.35 -6.72
C ASN A 182 16.70 -14.68 -5.74
N VAL A 183 17.15 -15.92 -5.75
CA VAL A 183 18.29 -16.43 -4.95
C VAL A 183 19.64 -16.26 -5.64
N GLY A 184 19.68 -15.75 -6.88
CA GLY A 184 20.86 -15.48 -7.69
C GLY A 184 20.47 -14.71 -8.95
N GLU A 185 21.46 -14.06 -9.57
CA GLU A 185 21.27 -13.22 -10.77
C GLU A 185 21.12 -14.06 -12.06
N GLU A 186 21.59 -15.33 -12.06
CA GLU A 186 21.61 -16.20 -13.25
C GLU A 186 20.18 -16.63 -13.64
N GLU A 187 19.94 -16.78 -14.95
CA GLU A 187 18.60 -17.06 -15.52
C GLU A 187 18.01 -18.40 -15.07
N GLU A 188 18.87 -19.39 -14.77
CA GLU A 188 18.47 -20.73 -14.34
C GLU A 188 18.13 -20.84 -12.85
N LYS A 189 18.42 -19.81 -12.06
CA LYS A 189 18.16 -19.81 -10.61
C LYS A 189 16.69 -19.62 -10.26
N GLY A 190 16.34 -20.02 -9.05
CA GLY A 190 15.01 -19.85 -8.48
C GLY A 190 14.05 -20.99 -8.78
N THR A 191 12.79 -20.79 -8.37
CA THR A 191 11.69 -21.73 -8.60
C THR A 191 11.30 -21.79 -10.08
N ALA A 192 10.54 -22.80 -10.49
CA ALA A 192 10.03 -22.89 -11.86
C ALA A 192 9.22 -21.64 -12.24
N ILE A 193 8.40 -21.13 -11.30
CA ILE A 193 7.57 -19.93 -11.51
C ILE A 193 8.45 -18.70 -11.72
N VAL A 194 9.50 -18.52 -10.92
CA VAL A 194 10.41 -17.36 -11.03
C VAL A 194 11.18 -17.41 -12.37
N ARG A 195 11.65 -18.58 -12.80
CA ARG A 195 12.29 -18.75 -14.11
C ARG A 195 11.34 -18.45 -15.28
N GLU A 196 10.09 -18.91 -15.20
CA GLU A 196 9.07 -18.58 -16.21
C GLU A 196 8.76 -17.07 -16.21
N ALA A 197 8.59 -16.45 -15.03
CA ALA A 197 8.38 -15.01 -14.90
C ALA A 197 9.54 -14.19 -15.48
N HIS A 198 10.79 -14.65 -15.26
CA HIS A 198 11.99 -14.04 -15.85
C HIS A 198 11.91 -14.03 -17.38
N GLN A 199 11.57 -15.15 -18.02
CA GLN A 199 11.45 -15.22 -19.48
C GLN A 199 10.33 -14.35 -20.02
N LEU A 200 9.19 -14.26 -19.32
CA LEU A 200 8.09 -13.39 -19.69
C LEU A 200 8.46 -11.92 -19.53
N LEU A 201 9.15 -11.52 -18.46
CA LEU A 201 9.61 -10.15 -18.22
C LEU A 201 10.62 -9.67 -19.26
N LYS A 202 11.52 -10.54 -19.74
CA LYS A 202 12.46 -10.22 -20.84
C LYS A 202 11.73 -9.83 -22.12
N GLN A 203 10.52 -10.31 -22.33
CA GLN A 203 9.71 -10.05 -23.53
C GLN A 203 8.60 -9.01 -23.25
N ALA A 204 8.46 -8.52 -22.01
CA ALA A 204 7.39 -7.64 -21.60
C ALA A 204 7.59 -6.23 -22.21
N PRO A 205 6.70 -5.75 -23.11
CA PRO A 205 6.83 -4.43 -23.69
C PRO A 205 6.69 -3.36 -22.61
N ARG A 206 7.42 -2.26 -22.77
CA ARG A 206 7.35 -1.07 -21.87
C ARG A 206 7.79 -1.33 -20.41
N ILE A 207 8.38 -2.49 -20.11
CA ILE A 207 9.02 -2.78 -18.84
C ILE A 207 10.53 -2.64 -19.00
N GLN A 208 11.13 -1.73 -18.22
CA GLN A 208 12.57 -1.63 -18.12
C GLN A 208 13.06 -2.72 -17.15
N TYR A 209 13.25 -3.94 -17.66
CA TYR A 209 13.60 -5.11 -16.85
C TYR A 209 15.12 -5.24 -16.68
N ALA A 210 15.59 -5.24 -15.44
CA ALA A 210 17.02 -5.40 -15.10
C ALA A 210 17.47 -6.87 -15.03
N GLY A 211 16.54 -7.80 -14.92
CA GLY A 211 16.85 -9.22 -14.67
C GLY A 211 16.51 -9.66 -13.24
N ASN A 212 17.03 -10.81 -12.87
CA ASN A 212 16.99 -11.29 -11.49
C ASN A 212 17.84 -10.41 -10.59
N ILE A 213 17.36 -10.18 -9.37
CA ILE A 213 18.06 -9.47 -8.31
C ILE A 213 18.07 -10.30 -7.03
N GLU A 214 19.06 -10.11 -6.19
CA GLU A 214 19.12 -10.75 -4.88
C GLU A 214 18.60 -9.84 -3.76
N GLY A 215 18.40 -10.41 -2.58
CA GLY A 215 17.95 -9.65 -1.41
C GLY A 215 18.84 -8.43 -1.04
N ARG A 216 20.15 -8.54 -1.33
CA ARG A 216 21.11 -7.44 -1.13
C ARG A 216 20.87 -6.24 -2.06
N ASP A 217 20.18 -6.44 -3.18
CA ASP A 217 19.94 -5.41 -4.20
C ASP A 217 18.62 -4.65 -3.97
N ILE A 218 17.80 -5.09 -3.03
CA ILE A 218 16.51 -4.44 -2.71
C ILE A 218 16.73 -3.01 -2.19
N LEU A 219 17.73 -2.84 -1.33
CA LEU A 219 18.08 -1.52 -0.80
C LEU A 219 19.33 -1.03 -1.52
N PRO A 220 19.22 0.00 -2.38
CA PRO A 220 20.34 0.47 -3.17
C PRO A 220 21.48 0.97 -2.28
N GLY A 221 22.64 0.39 -2.48
CA GLY A 221 23.90 0.83 -1.89
C GLY A 221 24.80 1.54 -2.91
N PRO A 222 25.89 2.16 -2.47
CA PRO A 222 26.81 2.90 -3.35
C PRO A 222 27.51 2.02 -4.40
N GLN A 223 27.42 0.69 -4.28
CA GLN A 223 28.02 -0.28 -5.19
C GLN A 223 27.02 -0.94 -6.14
N GLN A 224 25.74 -0.56 -6.08
CA GLN A 224 24.72 -1.16 -6.92
C GLN A 224 24.93 -0.78 -8.39
N ARG A 225 25.06 -1.79 -9.26
CA ARG A 225 25.29 -1.60 -10.70
C ARG A 225 24.08 -1.04 -11.43
N ILE A 226 22.87 -1.43 -11.02
CA ILE A 226 21.61 -1.01 -11.65
C ILE A 226 20.64 -0.63 -10.52
N PRO A 227 20.24 0.64 -10.43
CA PRO A 227 19.24 1.06 -9.43
C PRO A 227 17.88 0.51 -9.82
N VAL A 228 17.34 -0.41 -9.03
CA VAL A 228 15.99 -0.96 -9.18
C VAL A 228 15.03 -0.10 -8.38
N GLN A 229 13.89 0.26 -8.96
CA GLN A 229 12.81 1.00 -8.29
C GLN A 229 11.57 0.15 -8.04
N VAL A 230 11.42 -0.96 -8.77
CA VAL A 230 10.30 -1.91 -8.62
C VAL A 230 10.88 -3.29 -8.37
N VAL A 231 10.61 -3.85 -7.19
CA VAL A 231 10.99 -5.23 -6.83
C VAL A 231 9.75 -6.11 -6.91
N VAL A 232 9.82 -7.17 -7.71
CA VAL A 232 8.72 -8.12 -7.88
C VAL A 232 9.04 -9.43 -7.18
N CYS A 233 8.11 -9.92 -6.38
CA CYS A 233 8.14 -11.24 -5.74
C CYS A 233 6.72 -11.73 -5.45
N ASP A 234 6.55 -12.97 -4.96
CA ASP A 234 5.31 -13.40 -4.35
C ASP A 234 5.14 -12.78 -2.95
N GLY A 235 3.90 -12.80 -2.45
CA GLY A 235 3.59 -12.18 -1.16
C GLY A 235 4.16 -12.93 0.05
N PHE A 236 4.53 -14.21 -0.07
CA PHE A 236 5.21 -14.91 0.99
C PHE A 236 6.61 -14.35 1.20
N VAL A 237 7.40 -14.27 0.13
CA VAL A 237 8.74 -13.69 0.15
C VAL A 237 8.69 -12.22 0.53
N GLY A 238 7.81 -11.45 -0.10
CA GLY A 238 7.70 -10.01 0.16
C GLY A 238 7.31 -9.69 1.59
N ASN A 239 6.39 -10.43 2.19
CA ASN A 239 6.02 -10.23 3.60
C ASN A 239 7.18 -10.57 4.55
N ILE A 240 7.97 -11.62 4.25
CA ILE A 240 9.17 -11.95 5.04
C ILE A 240 10.18 -10.80 4.96
N VAL A 241 10.48 -10.32 3.76
CA VAL A 241 11.41 -9.19 3.55
C VAL A 241 10.93 -7.95 4.29
N LEU A 242 9.64 -7.59 4.16
CA LEU A 242 9.05 -6.44 4.84
C LEU A 242 9.18 -6.56 6.36
N LYS A 243 8.77 -7.69 6.95
CA LYS A 243 8.84 -7.90 8.41
C LYS A 243 10.26 -7.96 8.93
N PHE A 244 11.20 -8.52 8.16
CA PHE A 244 12.60 -8.47 8.48
C PHE A 244 13.15 -7.05 8.46
N TYR A 245 12.83 -6.27 7.42
CA TYR A 245 13.21 -4.87 7.32
C TYR A 245 12.67 -4.06 8.50
N GLU A 246 11.36 -4.15 8.82
CA GLU A 246 10.73 -3.47 9.94
C GLU A 246 11.39 -3.78 11.29
N SER A 247 11.72 -5.06 11.52
CA SER A 247 12.35 -5.47 12.78
C SER A 247 13.82 -5.03 12.86
N SER A 248 14.55 -5.13 11.75
CA SER A 248 15.95 -4.68 11.68
C SER A 248 16.07 -3.19 11.92
N ALA A 249 15.22 -2.36 11.28
CA ALA A 249 15.21 -0.92 11.49
C ALA A 249 14.97 -0.56 12.98
N ARG A 250 14.02 -1.23 13.64
CA ARG A 250 13.76 -1.04 15.08
C ARG A 250 14.95 -1.41 15.95
N VAL A 251 15.63 -2.53 15.65
CA VAL A 251 16.82 -2.97 16.37
C VAL A 251 17.94 -1.94 16.22
N PHE A 252 18.22 -1.49 14.98
CA PHE A 252 19.27 -0.50 14.73
C PHE A 252 18.99 0.82 15.43
N VAL A 253 17.77 1.34 15.35
CA VAL A 253 17.38 2.57 16.05
C VAL A 253 17.49 2.40 17.57
N GLY A 254 17.10 1.24 18.12
CA GLY A 254 17.24 0.92 19.55
C GLY A 254 18.69 0.90 20.00
N LEU A 255 19.59 0.24 19.24
CA LEU A 255 21.01 0.19 19.53
C LEU A 255 21.65 1.57 19.46
N LEU A 256 21.32 2.38 18.47
CA LEU A 256 21.83 3.75 18.37
C LEU A 256 21.39 4.60 19.56
N ARG A 257 20.11 4.49 19.95
CA ARG A 257 19.57 5.22 21.12
C ARG A 257 20.25 4.82 22.42
N GLU A 258 20.56 3.53 22.58
CA GLU A 258 21.28 3.01 23.76
C GLU A 258 22.76 3.45 23.77
N ARG A 259 23.44 3.41 22.62
CA ARG A 259 24.89 3.62 22.53
C ARG A 259 25.29 5.09 22.38
N ILE A 260 24.43 5.90 21.77
CA ILE A 260 24.70 7.30 21.46
C ILE A 260 23.45 8.16 21.76
N PRO A 261 22.97 8.19 23.03
CA PRO A 261 21.73 8.88 23.39
C PRO A 261 21.70 10.34 22.97
N ASP A 262 22.80 11.07 23.17
CA ASP A 262 22.93 12.50 22.84
C ASP A 262 22.79 12.77 21.32
N ALA A 263 23.06 11.78 20.47
CA ALA A 263 22.89 11.92 19.03
C ALA A 263 21.42 12.00 18.63
N PHE A 264 20.49 11.41 19.40
CA PHE A 264 19.05 11.44 19.09
C PHE A 264 18.41 12.82 19.23
N GLU A 265 19.02 13.74 19.94
CA GLU A 265 18.58 15.12 20.03
C GLU A 265 18.96 15.94 18.78
N ARG A 266 19.86 15.42 17.94
CA ARG A 266 20.31 16.07 16.71
C ARG A 266 19.24 15.95 15.60
N PRO A 267 19.00 17.03 14.84
CA PRO A 267 18.03 17.02 13.72
C PRO A 267 18.31 15.91 12.70
N GLU A 268 19.58 15.63 12.38
CA GLU A 268 19.98 14.61 11.41
C GLU A 268 19.59 13.20 11.85
N MET A 269 19.65 12.91 13.17
CA MET A 269 19.21 11.62 13.71
C MET A 269 17.69 11.50 13.75
N GLN A 270 16.99 12.60 13.99
CA GLN A 270 15.53 12.62 13.89
C GLN A 270 15.07 12.41 12.45
N ASP A 271 15.79 12.99 11.48
CA ASP A 271 15.53 12.76 10.05
C ASP A 271 15.81 11.32 9.66
N LEU A 272 16.94 10.74 10.11
CA LEU A 272 17.26 9.34 9.88
C LEU A 272 16.20 8.40 10.50
N ASN A 273 15.77 8.67 11.73
CA ASN A 273 14.72 7.90 12.38
C ASN A 273 13.39 7.98 11.61
N ARG A 274 13.02 9.16 11.10
CA ARG A 274 11.85 9.34 10.24
C ARG A 274 11.99 8.59 8.91
N LEU A 275 13.19 8.61 8.32
CA LEU A 275 13.47 7.87 7.07
C LEU A 275 13.32 6.35 7.27
N LEU A 276 13.82 5.82 8.39
CA LEU A 276 13.75 4.38 8.71
C LEU A 276 12.37 3.93 9.19
N ASP A 277 11.51 4.86 9.59
CA ASP A 277 10.15 4.55 10.01
C ASP A 277 9.25 4.37 8.78
N TYR A 278 8.92 3.11 8.47
CA TYR A 278 8.03 2.77 7.36
C TYR A 278 6.64 3.43 7.46
N SER A 279 6.19 3.78 8.67
CA SER A 279 4.91 4.48 8.88
C SER A 279 4.90 5.89 8.26
N THR A 280 6.07 6.45 7.99
CA THR A 280 6.24 7.75 7.32
C THR A 280 5.74 7.71 5.88
N TYR A 281 5.80 6.56 5.20
CA TYR A 281 5.34 6.41 3.83
C TYR A 281 3.82 6.24 3.72
N GLY A 282 3.13 6.10 4.85
CA GLY A 282 1.68 5.90 4.90
C GLY A 282 1.26 4.45 4.73
N GLY A 283 0.00 4.22 4.39
CA GLY A 283 -0.50 2.88 4.13
C GLY A 283 -0.02 2.31 2.79
N ALA A 284 -0.13 1.00 2.65
CA ALA A 284 0.19 0.26 1.43
C ALA A 284 -1.01 0.29 0.46
N PRO A 285 -0.87 0.82 -0.76
CA PRO A 285 -1.93 0.75 -1.75
C PRO A 285 -2.15 -0.66 -2.25
N LEU A 286 -3.41 -1.05 -2.40
CA LEU A 286 -3.83 -2.26 -3.08
C LEU A 286 -3.97 -1.93 -4.57
N LEU A 287 -3.02 -2.36 -5.37
CA LEU A 287 -2.99 -2.12 -6.80
C LEU A 287 -3.72 -3.20 -7.58
N GLY A 288 -4.31 -2.83 -8.70
CA GLY A 288 -5.01 -3.74 -9.60
C GLY A 288 -6.53 -3.78 -9.43
N VAL A 289 -7.08 -3.23 -8.34
CA VAL A 289 -8.54 -3.06 -8.17
C VAL A 289 -9.04 -1.80 -8.90
N ARG A 290 -10.31 -1.79 -9.30
CA ARG A 290 -10.97 -0.63 -9.95
C ARG A 290 -11.27 0.47 -8.94
N GLY A 291 -10.23 1.10 -8.42
CA GLY A 291 -10.31 2.16 -7.43
C GLY A 291 -9.03 2.30 -6.63
N ILE A 292 -9.11 3.09 -5.57
CA ILE A 292 -8.00 3.37 -4.68
C ILE A 292 -8.35 2.84 -3.29
N SER A 293 -7.66 1.79 -2.87
CA SER A 293 -7.79 1.19 -1.53
C SER A 293 -6.43 1.19 -0.85
N ILE A 294 -6.35 1.83 0.31
CA ILE A 294 -5.13 1.94 1.10
C ILE A 294 -5.26 1.09 2.36
N ILE A 295 -4.29 0.23 2.59
CA ILE A 295 -4.22 -0.66 3.73
C ILE A 295 -3.19 -0.12 4.71
N CYS A 296 -3.62 0.21 5.92
CA CYS A 296 -2.76 0.56 7.05
C CYS A 296 -2.64 -0.63 8.02
N HIS A 297 -1.65 -0.62 8.87
CA HIS A 297 -1.48 -1.64 9.91
C HIS A 297 -2.42 -1.36 11.08
N GLY A 298 -2.96 -2.40 11.76
CA GLY A 298 -3.85 -2.22 12.91
C GLY A 298 -3.23 -1.39 14.05
N SER A 299 -1.93 -1.49 14.24
CA SER A 299 -1.17 -0.70 15.21
C SER A 299 -0.72 0.69 14.70
N SER A 300 -1.23 1.14 13.56
CA SER A 300 -0.87 2.46 12.98
C SER A 300 -1.12 3.60 13.96
N SER A 301 -0.17 4.54 14.01
CA SER A 301 -0.33 5.79 14.73
C SER A 301 -1.23 6.77 13.95
N ALA A 302 -1.71 7.82 14.63
CA ALA A 302 -2.43 8.90 13.97
C ALA A 302 -1.63 9.51 12.80
N ASN A 303 -0.30 9.65 12.95
CA ASN A 303 0.57 10.11 11.87
C ASN A 303 0.62 9.14 10.69
N ALA A 304 0.62 7.82 10.94
CA ALA A 304 0.57 6.83 9.87
C ALA A 304 -0.77 6.89 9.11
N ILE A 305 -1.90 7.04 9.82
CA ILE A 305 -3.22 7.25 9.20
C ILE A 305 -3.24 8.54 8.37
N LYS A 306 -2.75 9.66 8.91
CA LYS A 306 -2.57 10.91 8.18
C LYS A 306 -1.80 10.70 6.87
N ASN A 307 -0.67 10.00 6.93
CA ASN A 307 0.18 9.74 5.78
C ASN A 307 -0.53 8.82 4.77
N GLY A 308 -1.27 7.80 5.25
CA GLY A 308 -2.10 6.93 4.42
C GLY A 308 -3.19 7.69 3.67
N ILE A 309 -3.86 8.63 4.34
CA ILE A 309 -4.81 9.55 3.69
C ILE A 309 -4.09 10.38 2.61
N GLY A 310 -2.85 10.82 2.88
CA GLY A 310 -2.02 11.52 1.90
C GLY A 310 -1.71 10.67 0.67
N VAL A 311 -1.42 9.38 0.85
CA VAL A 311 -1.24 8.42 -0.27
C VAL A 311 -2.53 8.31 -1.07
N ALA A 312 -3.68 8.15 -0.41
CA ALA A 312 -5.00 8.06 -1.04
C ALA A 312 -5.30 9.30 -1.91
N VAL A 313 -5.07 10.50 -1.36
CA VAL A 313 -5.27 11.77 -2.07
C VAL A 313 -4.35 11.89 -3.28
N ARG A 314 -3.05 11.58 -3.14
CA ARG A 314 -2.11 11.61 -4.26
C ARG A 314 -2.52 10.63 -5.36
N ALA A 315 -2.89 9.41 -5.00
CA ALA A 315 -3.34 8.39 -5.95
C ALA A 315 -4.61 8.81 -6.71
N ALA A 316 -5.58 9.43 -6.00
CA ALA A 316 -6.78 9.95 -6.62
C ALA A 316 -6.48 11.11 -7.58
N ARG A 317 -5.64 12.07 -7.17
CA ARG A 317 -5.24 13.21 -8.03
C ARG A 317 -4.46 12.79 -9.26
N ALA A 318 -3.58 11.82 -9.13
CA ALA A 318 -2.80 11.28 -10.24
C ALA A 318 -3.63 10.42 -11.20
N GLY A 319 -4.89 10.09 -10.88
CA GLY A 319 -5.69 9.20 -11.71
C GLY A 319 -5.11 7.77 -11.79
N LEU A 320 -4.46 7.31 -10.72
CA LEU A 320 -3.72 6.04 -10.69
C LEU A 320 -4.55 4.85 -11.19
N SER A 321 -5.80 4.73 -10.74
CA SER A 321 -6.70 3.65 -11.16
C SER A 321 -6.97 3.69 -12.68
N GLN A 322 -7.15 4.88 -13.26
CA GLN A 322 -7.37 5.08 -14.70
C GLN A 322 -6.13 4.70 -15.52
N HIS A 323 -4.95 5.08 -15.02
CA HIS A 323 -3.69 4.77 -15.70
C HIS A 323 -3.38 3.28 -15.67
N ILE A 324 -3.70 2.59 -14.57
CA ILE A 324 -3.63 1.13 -14.50
C ILE A 324 -4.57 0.51 -15.55
N ALA A 325 -5.83 0.97 -15.65
CA ALA A 325 -6.76 0.48 -16.65
C ALA A 325 -6.22 0.65 -18.08
N THR A 326 -5.66 1.82 -18.39
CA THR A 326 -5.08 2.11 -19.72
C THR A 326 -3.86 1.23 -20.00
N GLU A 327 -2.98 1.04 -19.02
CA GLU A 327 -1.78 0.22 -19.17
C GLU A 327 -2.12 -1.23 -19.51
N PHE A 328 -3.11 -1.80 -18.80
CA PHE A 328 -3.54 -3.17 -19.00
C PHE A 328 -4.40 -3.36 -20.27
N ALA A 329 -5.20 -2.38 -20.68
CA ALA A 329 -5.97 -2.42 -21.93
C ALA A 329 -5.08 -2.43 -23.19
N THR A 330 -3.89 -1.82 -23.11
CA THR A 330 -2.93 -1.77 -24.22
C THR A 330 -1.92 -2.92 -24.22
N ARG A 331 -2.02 -3.82 -23.23
CA ARG A 331 -1.20 -5.02 -23.12
C ARG A 331 -1.80 -6.10 -24.04
N GLU A 332 -1.02 -6.58 -25.00
CA GLU A 332 -1.43 -7.77 -25.75
C GLU A 332 -1.63 -8.95 -24.79
N PRO A 333 -2.74 -9.69 -24.90
CA PRO A 333 -2.93 -10.88 -24.09
C PRO A 333 -1.76 -11.83 -24.35
N ALA A 334 -1.04 -12.22 -23.31
CA ALA A 334 0.02 -13.20 -23.43
C ALA A 334 -0.54 -14.45 -24.12
N ALA A 335 0.12 -14.91 -25.18
CA ALA A 335 -0.30 -16.11 -25.90
C ALA A 335 -0.53 -17.27 -24.92
N PRO A 336 -1.61 -18.07 -25.10
CA PRO A 336 -1.87 -19.19 -24.21
C PRO A 336 -0.65 -20.10 -24.20
N ALA A 337 -0.23 -20.54 -23.00
CA ALA A 337 0.82 -21.56 -22.88
C ALA A 337 0.47 -22.73 -23.78
N ARG A 338 1.36 -23.07 -24.71
CA ARG A 338 1.19 -24.28 -25.51
C ARG A 338 1.25 -25.48 -24.57
N PRO A 339 0.32 -26.43 -24.72
CA PRO A 339 0.24 -27.63 -23.88
C PRO A 339 1.50 -28.48 -23.91
#